data_b120d9bd68b58e03ec143a5d8060e3f5
#
_entry.id   b120d9bd68b58e03ec143a5d8060e3f5
#
_cell.length_a   1.000
_cell.length_b   1.000
_cell.length_c   1.000
_cell.angle_alpha   90.00
_cell.angle_beta   90.00
_cell.angle_gamma   90.00
#
_symmetry.space_group_name_H-M   'P 1'
#
loop_
_entity.id
_entity.type
_entity.pdbx_description
1 polymer ?
#
loop_
_entity_poly.entity_id
_entity_poly.type
_entity_poly.pdbx_seq_one_letter_code
_entity_poly.pdbx_strand_id
1 'polypeptide(L)' 'MNEKLTIGNIYKQLENLGYSSNETIFGTELIIKYIKQETKLSDDKADKVFSSCWEQGHSAGLYEVFSYAIEICELLQDIM' A
#
# COMPACT_ATOMS: atom_id res chain seq x y z
N MET A 1 3.19 15.42 -15.53
CA MET A 1 2.26 15.78 -14.47
C MET A 1 2.12 14.63 -13.48
N ASN A 2 2.33 14.91 -12.22
CA ASN A 2 2.25 13.87 -11.22
C ASN A 2 0.84 13.76 -10.67
N GLU A 3 0.19 12.66 -10.98
CA GLU A 3 -1.11 12.41 -10.42
C GLU A 3 -0.94 11.82 -9.03
N LYS A 4 -1.64 12.39 -8.09
CA LYS A 4 -1.65 11.87 -6.74
C LYS A 4 -2.48 10.58 -6.70
N LEU A 5 -1.93 9.55 -6.08
CA LEU A 5 -2.67 8.30 -5.88
C LEU A 5 -3.75 8.53 -4.82
N THR A 6 -4.97 8.14 -5.13
CA THR A 6 -6.08 8.23 -4.18
C THR A 6 -6.45 6.84 -3.70
N ILE A 7 -7.03 6.80 -2.50
CA ILE A 7 -7.47 5.54 -1.90
C ILE A 7 -8.44 4.82 -2.84
N GLY A 8 -9.41 5.55 -3.39
CA GLY A 8 -10.40 4.96 -4.30
C GLY A 8 -9.78 4.36 -5.56
N ASN A 9 -8.82 5.06 -6.15
CA ASN A 9 -8.14 4.57 -7.35
C ASN A 9 -7.33 3.33 -7.08
N ILE A 10 -6.65 3.29 -5.94
CA ILE A 10 -5.84 2.12 -5.58
C ILE A 10 -6.74 0.91 -5.34
N TYR A 11 -7.82 1.07 -4.58
CA TYR A 11 -8.77 -0.02 -4.36
C TYR A 11 -9.32 -0.55 -5.69
N LYS A 12 -9.65 0.36 -6.60
CA LYS A 12 -10.19 -0.02 -7.90
C LYS A 12 -9.20 -0.85 -8.71
N GLN A 13 -7.93 -0.49 -8.66
CA GLN A 13 -6.89 -1.24 -9.35
C GLN A 13 -6.63 -2.59 -8.69
N LEU A 14 -6.62 -2.62 -7.37
CA LEU A 14 -6.42 -3.87 -6.62
C LEU A 14 -7.57 -4.85 -6.81
N GLU A 15 -8.77 -4.33 -6.96
CA GLU A 15 -9.98 -5.13 -7.14
C GLU A 15 -9.92 -6.04 -8.36
N ASN A 16 -9.22 -5.62 -9.39
CA ASN A 16 -9.10 -6.35 -10.65
C ASN A 16 -7.89 -7.28 -10.69
N LEU A 17 -7.08 -7.29 -9.65
CA LEU A 17 -5.87 -8.12 -9.62
C LEU A 17 -6.15 -9.51 -9.06
N GLY A 18 -5.52 -10.51 -9.67
CA GLY A 18 -5.49 -11.86 -9.12
C GLY A 18 -4.23 -12.06 -8.28
N TYR A 19 -3.82 -13.30 -8.16
CA TYR A 19 -2.66 -13.67 -7.32
C TYR A 19 -1.47 -14.16 -8.13
N SER A 20 -1.42 -13.84 -9.42
CA SER A 20 -0.22 -14.16 -10.21
C SER A 20 0.96 -13.35 -9.68
N SER A 21 2.17 -13.81 -9.97
CA SER A 21 3.38 -13.12 -9.52
C SER A 21 3.42 -11.68 -10.02
N ASN A 22 3.09 -11.46 -11.28
CA ASN A 22 3.11 -10.11 -11.86
C ASN A 22 2.07 -9.19 -11.22
N GLU A 23 0.89 -9.72 -10.95
CA GLU A 23 -0.17 -8.93 -10.32
C GLU A 23 0.18 -8.58 -8.89
N THR A 24 0.76 -9.52 -8.16
CA THR A 24 1.21 -9.28 -6.79
C THR A 24 2.30 -8.22 -6.76
N ILE A 25 3.25 -8.28 -7.68
CA ILE A 25 4.31 -7.27 -7.77
C ILE A 25 3.71 -5.89 -8.07
N PHE A 26 2.77 -5.82 -9.01
CA PHE A 26 2.11 -4.56 -9.36
C PHE A 26 1.39 -3.96 -8.16
N GLY A 27 0.61 -4.77 -7.45
CA GLY A 27 -0.14 -4.32 -6.27
C GLY A 27 0.78 -3.86 -5.15
N THR A 28 1.87 -4.61 -4.93
CA THR A 28 2.88 -4.25 -3.93
C THR A 28 3.49 -2.89 -4.23
N GLU A 29 3.91 -2.66 -5.46
CA GLU A 29 4.50 -1.40 -5.86
C GLU A 29 3.51 -0.23 -5.70
N LEU A 30 2.26 -0.47 -6.04
CA LEU A 30 1.22 0.54 -5.92
C LEU A 30 1.01 0.95 -4.46
N ILE A 31 0.95 -0.02 -3.56
CA ILE A 31 0.76 0.24 -2.13
C ILE A 31 1.98 0.95 -1.55
N ILE A 32 3.18 0.52 -1.91
CA ILE A 32 4.42 1.17 -1.44
C ILE A 32 4.47 2.61 -1.92
N LYS A 33 4.09 2.87 -3.16
CA LYS A 33 4.01 4.23 -3.70
C LYS A 33 3.06 5.09 -2.87
N TYR A 34 1.92 4.54 -2.50
CA TYR A 34 0.96 5.26 -1.66
C TYR A 34 1.57 5.59 -0.30
N ILE A 35 2.24 4.62 0.33
CA ILE A 35 2.88 4.83 1.63
C ILE A 35 3.89 5.97 1.54
N LYS A 36 4.75 5.97 0.53
CA LYS A 36 5.74 7.02 0.33
C LYS A 36 5.10 8.38 0.07
N GLN A 37 4.02 8.39 -0.68
CA GLN A 37 3.28 9.61 -0.97
C GLN A 37 2.72 10.26 0.28
N GLU A 38 2.16 9.46 1.18
CA GLU A 38 1.46 9.96 2.35
C GLU A 38 2.37 10.21 3.55
N THR A 39 3.51 9.55 3.64
CA THR A 39 4.37 9.62 4.81
C THR A 39 5.73 10.24 4.54
N LYS A 40 6.15 10.31 3.29
CA LYS A 40 7.47 10.79 2.89
C LYS A 40 8.61 9.96 3.49
N LEU A 41 8.34 8.73 3.84
CA LEU A 41 9.36 7.82 4.34
C LEU A 41 10.34 7.45 3.23
N SER A 42 11.57 7.08 3.62
CA SER A 42 12.56 6.54 2.68
C SER A 42 12.06 5.21 2.13
N ASP A 43 12.68 4.75 1.04
CA ASP A 43 12.35 3.48 0.42
C ASP A 43 12.42 2.32 1.42
N ASP A 44 13.50 2.26 2.19
CA ASP A 44 13.70 1.19 3.17
C ASP A 44 12.60 1.17 4.24
N LYS A 45 12.22 2.34 4.73
CA LYS A 45 11.19 2.44 5.76
C LYS A 45 9.81 2.13 5.20
N ALA A 46 9.52 2.60 3.98
CA ALA A 46 8.26 2.28 3.33
C ALA A 46 8.13 0.77 3.08
N ASP A 47 9.22 0.11 2.69
CA ASP A 47 9.24 -1.34 2.51
C ASP A 47 8.94 -2.07 3.82
N LYS A 48 9.48 -1.59 4.93
CA LYS A 48 9.21 -2.18 6.24
C LYS A 48 7.76 -2.03 6.66
N VAL A 49 7.18 -0.86 6.40
CA VAL A 49 5.77 -0.62 6.66
C VAL A 49 4.93 -1.57 5.81
N PHE A 50 5.25 -1.69 4.53
CA PHE A 50 4.53 -2.61 3.66
C PHE A 50 4.63 -4.05 4.14
N SER A 51 5.81 -4.51 4.55
CA SER A 51 6.00 -5.87 5.04
C SER A 51 5.11 -6.17 6.23
N SER A 52 4.99 -5.22 7.14
CA SER A 52 4.09 -5.37 8.30
C SER A 52 2.64 -5.50 7.85
N CYS A 53 2.22 -4.66 6.90
CA CYS A 53 0.86 -4.73 6.36
C CYS A 53 0.61 -6.06 5.65
N TRP A 54 1.59 -6.53 4.91
CA TRP A 54 1.51 -7.81 4.21
C TRP A 54 1.30 -8.97 5.18
N GLU A 55 2.10 -9.01 6.25
CA GLU A 55 1.97 -10.07 7.25
C GLU A 55 0.58 -10.10 7.88
N GLN A 56 0.00 -8.94 8.09
CA GLN A 56 -1.32 -8.86 8.73
C GLN A 56 -2.46 -9.14 7.77
N GLY A 57 -2.33 -8.79 6.50
CA GLY A 57 -3.46 -8.79 5.58
C GLY A 57 -3.40 -9.73 4.40
N HIS A 58 -2.25 -10.33 4.09
CA HIS A 58 -2.09 -11.08 2.83
C HIS A 58 -3.04 -12.28 2.69
N SER A 59 -3.41 -12.89 3.79
CA SER A 59 -4.32 -14.05 3.74
C SER A 59 -5.72 -13.66 3.27
N ALA A 60 -6.10 -12.40 3.43
CA ALA A 60 -7.37 -11.88 2.96
C ALA A 60 -7.26 -11.14 1.62
N GLY A 61 -6.04 -10.98 1.11
CA GLY A 61 -5.78 -10.36 -0.20
C GLY A 61 -5.15 -8.99 -0.12
N LEU A 62 -4.76 -8.47 -1.29
CA LEU A 62 -4.12 -7.15 -1.37
C LEU A 62 -5.01 -6.02 -0.87
N TYR A 63 -6.30 -6.19 -0.98
CA TYR A 63 -7.28 -5.26 -0.41
C TYR A 63 -7.02 -5.02 1.06
N GLU A 64 -6.89 -6.11 1.82
CA GLU A 64 -6.68 -6.02 3.25
C GLU A 64 -5.30 -5.47 3.57
N VAL A 65 -4.30 -5.86 2.81
CA VAL A 65 -2.95 -5.30 2.95
C VAL A 65 -2.99 -3.78 2.80
N PHE A 66 -3.72 -3.29 1.81
CA PHE A 66 -3.85 -1.86 1.60
C PHE A 66 -4.63 -1.19 2.72
N SER A 67 -5.66 -1.84 3.25
CA SER A 67 -6.42 -1.30 4.39
C SER A 67 -5.52 -1.07 5.60
N TYR A 68 -4.64 -2.02 5.90
CA TYR A 68 -3.65 -1.84 6.97
C TYR A 68 -2.68 -0.71 6.65
N ALA A 69 -2.29 -0.58 5.38
CA ALA A 69 -1.40 0.50 4.97
C ALA A 69 -2.04 1.87 5.20
N ILE A 70 -3.32 2.01 4.91
CA ILE A 70 -4.05 3.26 5.15
C ILE A 70 -4.03 3.60 6.64
N GLU A 71 -4.33 2.63 7.49
CA GLU A 71 -4.34 2.85 8.94
C GLU A 71 -2.98 3.29 9.46
N ILE A 72 -1.92 2.61 9.02
CA ILE A 72 -0.56 2.95 9.46
C ILE A 72 -0.17 4.33 8.98
N CYS A 73 -0.51 4.69 7.73
CA CYS A 73 -0.21 6.01 7.21
C CYS A 73 -0.91 7.11 8.01
N GLU A 74 -2.15 6.90 8.40
CA GLU A 74 -2.88 7.86 9.23
C GLU A 74 -2.20 8.04 10.59
N LEU A 75 -1.79 6.94 11.21
CA LEU A 75 -1.09 7.00 12.49
C LEU A 75 0.25 7.74 12.38
N LEU A 76 0.99 7.48 11.32
CA LEU A 76 2.27 8.15 11.11
C LEU A 76 2.10 9.64 10.84
N GLN A 77 1.06 10.02 10.12
CA GLN A 77 0.75 11.43 9.87
C GLN A 77 0.42 12.16 11.17
N ASP A 78 -0.29 11.51 12.09
CA ASP A 78 -0.63 12.10 13.37
C ASP A 78 0.61 12.33 14.25
N ILE A 79 1.62 11.49 14.10
CA ILE A 79 2.86 11.59 14.88
C ILE A 79 3.80 12.62 14.27
N MET A 80 3.79 12.74 12.97
CA MET A 80 4.66 13.66 12.23
C MET A 80 4.07 15.07 12.21
#